data_e5b2e50c875652a9bb6d85b48af8eb9a
#
_entry.id   e5b2e50c875652a9bb6d85b48af8eb9a
#
_cell.length_a   1.000
_cell.length_b   1.000
_cell.length_c   1.000
_cell.angle_alpha   90.00
_cell.angle_beta   90.00
_cell.angle_gamma   90.00
#
_symmetry.space_group_name_H-M   'P 1'
#
loop_
_entity.id
_entity.type
_entity.pdbx_description
1 polymer ?
#
loop_
_entity_poly.entity_id
_entity_poly.type
_entity_poly.pdbx_seq_one_letter_code
_entity_poly.pdbx_strand_id
1 'polypeptide(L)' 'MKVTKQTLIGAIIDYDTDAAKFFFDMGMYCLGCPHARGESIEEACAAHGTDADKLVENLNAFFESKAQG' A
#
# COMPACT_ATOMS: atom_id res chain seq x y z
N MET A 1 -9.83 -3.45 -6.48
CA MET A 1 -9.28 -2.09 -6.36
C MET A 1 -8.07 -1.94 -7.27
N LYS A 2 -8.02 -0.87 -8.03
CA LYS A 2 -6.83 -0.55 -8.80
C LYS A 2 -5.99 0.47 -8.04
N VAL A 3 -4.74 0.13 -7.79
CA VAL A 3 -3.82 0.96 -7.02
C VAL A 3 -2.96 1.81 -7.96
N THR A 4 -2.77 3.07 -7.59
CA THR A 4 -1.85 3.97 -8.28
C THR A 4 -0.90 4.56 -7.25
N LYS A 5 0.10 5.33 -7.71
CA LYS A 5 1.02 5.99 -6.78
C LYS A 5 0.33 7.04 -5.91
N GLN A 6 -0.81 7.55 -6.34
CA GLN A 6 -1.58 8.53 -5.58
C GLN A 6 -2.61 7.91 -4.64
N THR A 7 -2.80 6.59 -4.70
CA THR A 7 -3.75 5.92 -3.80
C THR A 7 -3.27 6.05 -2.35
N LEU A 8 -4.20 6.40 -1.45
CA LEU A 8 -3.85 6.55 -0.04
C LEU A 8 -3.73 5.18 0.64
N ILE A 9 -2.77 5.08 1.54
CA ILE A 9 -2.52 3.84 2.28
C ILE A 9 -3.77 3.42 3.06
N GLY A 10 -4.43 4.37 3.72
CA GLY A 10 -5.65 4.09 4.47
C GLY A 10 -6.75 3.46 3.63
N ALA A 11 -6.90 3.92 2.38
CA ALA A 11 -7.89 3.36 1.46
C ALA A 11 -7.56 1.89 1.13
N ILE A 12 -6.29 1.58 0.95
CA ILE A 12 -5.85 0.22 0.65
C ILE A 12 -6.11 -0.72 1.82
N ILE A 13 -5.76 -0.29 3.03
CA ILE A 13 -5.92 -1.09 4.25
C ILE A 13 -7.42 -1.30 4.54
N ASP A 14 -8.25 -0.27 4.33
CA ASP A 14 -9.69 -0.39 4.52
C ASP A 14 -10.33 -1.32 3.50
N TYR A 15 -9.77 -1.36 2.28
CA TYR A 15 -10.25 -2.26 1.25
C TYR A 15 -9.90 -3.72 1.57
N ASP A 16 -8.66 -3.96 2.00
CA ASP A 16 -8.16 -5.30 2.32
C ASP A 16 -7.03 -5.20 3.33
N THR A 17 -7.30 -5.61 4.58
CA THR A 17 -6.31 -5.54 5.65
C THR A 17 -5.10 -6.43 5.40
N ASP A 18 -5.23 -7.47 4.58
CA ASP A 18 -4.10 -8.34 4.25
C ASP A 18 -3.01 -7.60 3.47
N ALA A 19 -3.38 -6.50 2.81
CA ALA A 19 -2.40 -5.68 2.10
C ALA A 19 -1.38 -5.03 3.05
N ALA A 20 -1.66 -4.99 4.34
CA ALA A 20 -0.73 -4.40 5.32
C ALA A 20 0.64 -5.05 5.27
N LYS A 21 0.74 -6.32 4.91
CA LYS A 21 2.02 -7.03 4.85
C LYS A 21 3.02 -6.36 3.89
N PHE A 22 2.53 -5.76 2.81
CA PHE A 22 3.40 -5.07 1.87
C PHE A 22 4.05 -3.85 2.50
N PHE A 23 3.33 -3.16 3.38
CA PHE A 23 3.85 -1.99 4.08
C PHE A 23 4.77 -2.40 5.22
N PHE A 24 4.48 -3.50 5.90
CA PHE A 24 5.36 -4.02 6.93
C PHE A 24 6.71 -4.41 6.34
N ASP A 25 6.72 -5.01 5.16
CA ASP A 25 7.95 -5.44 4.49
C ASP A 25 8.86 -4.26 4.14
N MET A 26 8.30 -3.07 3.97
CA MET A 26 9.10 -1.87 3.71
C MET A 26 9.45 -1.10 5.00
N GLY A 27 9.11 -1.67 6.16
CA GLY A 27 9.45 -1.06 7.45
C GLY A 27 8.39 -0.11 8.00
N MET A 28 7.21 -0.11 7.45
CA MET A 28 6.14 0.78 7.85
C MET A 28 5.15 0.06 8.77
N TYR A 29 5.33 0.22 10.08
CA TYR A 29 4.56 -0.54 11.06
C TYR A 29 3.40 0.21 11.70
N CYS A 30 3.30 1.52 11.50
CA CYS A 30 2.29 2.36 12.16
C CYS A 30 1.10 2.64 11.25
N LEU A 31 0.50 1.61 10.68
CA LEU A 31 -0.59 1.76 9.71
C LEU A 31 -1.90 2.25 10.32
N GLY A 32 -2.04 2.17 11.63
CA GLY A 32 -3.21 2.72 12.33
C GLY A 32 -3.11 4.20 12.61
N CYS A 33 -1.96 4.82 12.38
CA CYS A 33 -1.74 6.23 12.64
C CYS A 33 -2.42 7.08 11.56
N PRO A 34 -3.19 8.13 11.91
CA PRO A 34 -3.83 8.98 10.91
C PRO A 34 -2.85 9.57 9.90
N HIS A 35 -1.62 9.87 10.33
CA HIS A 35 -0.60 10.40 9.45
C HIS A 35 -0.24 9.40 8.34
N ALA A 36 0.01 8.15 8.72
CA ALA A 36 0.36 7.10 7.74
C ALA A 36 -0.80 6.82 6.79
N ARG A 37 -2.02 6.79 7.32
CA ARG A 37 -3.21 6.52 6.50
C ARG A 37 -3.48 7.62 5.48
N GLY A 38 -3.06 8.85 5.77
CA GLY A 38 -3.23 9.99 4.87
C GLY A 38 -2.14 10.13 3.81
N GLU A 39 -1.10 9.29 3.87
CA GLU A 39 -0.04 9.33 2.88
C GLU A 39 -0.41 8.53 1.64
N SER A 40 0.03 9.02 0.45
CA SER A 40 -0.07 8.24 -0.77
C SER A 40 1.05 7.20 -0.80
N ILE A 41 0.93 6.22 -1.70
CA ILE A 41 1.99 5.23 -1.90
C ILE A 41 3.29 5.92 -2.29
N GLU A 42 3.24 6.92 -3.17
CA GLU A 42 4.42 7.64 -3.60
C GLU A 42 5.11 8.34 -2.43
N GLU A 43 4.33 9.00 -1.58
CA GLU A 43 4.88 9.71 -0.42
C GLU A 43 5.53 8.75 0.56
N ALA A 44 4.87 7.64 0.85
CA ALA A 44 5.39 6.64 1.79
C ALA A 44 6.66 5.98 1.26
N CYS A 45 6.68 5.64 -0.02
CA CYS A 45 7.85 5.02 -0.63
C CYS A 45 9.03 5.97 -0.68
N ALA A 46 8.80 7.25 -0.93
CA ALA A 46 9.85 8.25 -0.90
C ALA A 46 10.46 8.38 0.50
N ALA A 47 9.62 8.35 1.53
CA ALA A 47 10.09 8.45 2.91
C ALA A 47 10.90 7.23 3.35
N HIS A 48 10.57 6.04 2.83
CA HIS A 48 11.24 4.79 3.21
C HIS A 48 12.28 4.31 2.20
N GLY A 49 12.53 5.08 1.14
CA GLY A 49 13.53 4.71 0.14
C GLY A 49 13.14 3.50 -0.70
N THR A 50 11.85 3.27 -0.90
CA THR A 50 11.30 2.12 -1.61
C THR A 50 10.77 2.55 -2.97
N ASP A 51 10.78 1.62 -3.94
CA ASP A 51 10.28 1.87 -5.29
C ASP A 51 8.74 1.85 -5.29
N ALA A 52 8.13 3.01 -5.53
CA ALA A 52 6.67 3.14 -5.55
C ALA A 52 6.04 2.37 -6.71
N ASP A 53 6.67 2.37 -7.88
CA ASP A 53 6.14 1.65 -9.04
C ASP A 53 6.08 0.16 -8.77
N LYS A 54 7.09 -0.39 -8.12
CA LYS A 54 7.13 -1.80 -7.79
C LYS A 54 6.07 -2.16 -6.75
N LEU A 55 5.89 -1.32 -5.74
CA LEU A 55 4.86 -1.55 -4.73
C LEU A 55 3.47 -1.52 -5.34
N VAL A 56 3.20 -0.56 -6.22
CA VAL A 56 1.93 -0.47 -6.94
C VAL A 56 1.68 -1.73 -7.75
N GLU A 57 2.69 -2.20 -8.48
CA GLU A 57 2.59 -3.41 -9.28
C GLU A 57 2.26 -4.63 -8.40
N ASN A 58 2.96 -4.76 -7.28
CA ASN A 58 2.74 -5.88 -6.36
C ASN A 58 1.35 -5.85 -5.75
N LEU A 59 0.87 -4.67 -5.36
CA LEU A 59 -0.47 -4.53 -4.78
C LEU A 59 -1.55 -4.86 -5.81
N ASN A 60 -1.41 -4.38 -7.04
CA ASN A 60 -2.38 -4.68 -8.09
C ASN A 60 -2.42 -6.17 -8.41
N ALA A 61 -1.27 -6.82 -8.46
CA ALA A 61 -1.19 -8.26 -8.69
C ALA A 61 -1.86 -9.04 -7.54
N PHE A 62 -1.64 -8.58 -6.31
CA PHE A 62 -2.24 -9.22 -5.14
C PHE A 62 -3.77 -9.14 -5.17
N PHE A 63 -4.31 -7.94 -5.43
CA PHE A 63 -5.75 -7.76 -5.48
C PHE A 63 -6.38 -8.49 -6.66
N GLU A 64 -5.73 -8.49 -7.80
CA GLU A 64 -6.21 -9.22 -8.98
C GLU A 64 -6.27 -10.72 -8.71
N SER A 65 -5.26 -11.26 -8.07
CA SER A 65 -5.21 -12.68 -7.69
C SER A 65 -6.36 -13.04 -6.75
N LYS A 66 -6.64 -12.19 -5.76
CA LYS A 66 -7.73 -12.42 -4.82
C LYS A 66 -9.10 -12.35 -5.50
N ALA A 67 -9.25 -11.44 -6.47
CA ALA A 67 -10.51 -11.30 -7.19
C ALA A 67 -10.81 -12.51 -8.05
N GLN A 68 -9.79 -13.22 -8.52
CA GLN A 68 -9.95 -14.41 -9.36
C GLN A 68 -10.11 -15.69 -8.53
N GLY A 69 -9.72 -15.64 -7.28
CA GLY A 69 -9.77 -16.77 -6.38
C GLY A 69 -10.99 -16.79 -5.54
#